data_c5f07f78ac4faed7a75629a76ce62906
#
_entry.id   c5f07f78ac4faed7a75629a76ce62906
#
_cell.length_a   1.000
_cell.length_b   1.000
_cell.length_c   1.000
_cell.angle_alpha   90.00
_cell.angle_beta   90.00
_cell.angle_gamma   90.00
#
_symmetry.space_group_name_H-M   'P 1'
#
loop_
_entity.id
_entity.type
_entity.pdbx_description
1 polymer ?
#
loop_
_entity_poly.entity_id
_entity_poly.type
_entity_poly.pdbx_seq_one_letter_code
_entity_poly.pdbx_strand_id
1 'polypeptide(L)'
;MPPQMNPQISETLQPRPEDYAYDLDQALGAVVSVTTIVPEDAFTADILGTERAGSGVLIRSDGVVLTIGYLVTEAETVWLGLSDGRTVPGHVLGYDQTTGFGLVQALARVDLPALKIGQSSSVEPGASVVLAGAGGRSGAVAARVIGKQEFAGYWEYLLDEAIFTAPAHPQWGGAALIGPAGDLIGIGSLRLEQSSEGEDEHLNMIVPIDLLPPILEDLLTVGRPNRPPRPWLGVYAVEIDDNVV
;
A
#
# COMPACT_ATOMS: atom_id res chain seq x y z
N MET A 1 23.13 12.01 3.48
CA MET A 1 22.11 11.27 4.26
C MET A 1 22.67 9.90 4.62
N PRO A 2 22.65 9.43 5.88
CA PRO A 2 22.94 8.04 6.15
C PRO A 2 21.83 7.19 5.46
N PRO A 3 22.18 6.03 4.88
CA PRO A 3 21.17 5.14 4.33
C PRO A 3 20.22 4.78 5.46
N GLN A 4 18.92 5.02 5.28
CA GLN A 4 17.91 4.46 6.17
C GLN A 4 18.09 2.93 6.07
N MET A 5 18.59 2.33 7.14
CA MET A 5 18.67 0.86 7.21
C MET A 5 17.23 0.36 7.16
N ASN A 6 16.84 -0.18 6.01
CA ASN A 6 15.61 -0.93 5.88
C ASN A 6 15.63 -2.00 6.98
N PRO A 7 14.65 -2.06 7.88
CA PRO A 7 14.58 -3.14 8.85
C PRO A 7 14.52 -4.45 8.06
N GLN A 8 15.57 -5.25 8.17
CA GLN A 8 15.63 -6.54 7.48
C GLN A 8 14.54 -7.46 8.04
N ILE A 9 13.70 -7.96 7.14
CA ILE A 9 12.73 -8.99 7.49
C ILE A 9 13.49 -10.27 7.81
N SER A 10 13.18 -10.87 8.97
CA SER A 10 13.78 -12.16 9.36
C SER A 10 13.59 -13.19 8.25
N GLU A 11 14.62 -13.96 7.95
CA GLU A 11 14.57 -15.03 6.94
C GLU A 11 13.45 -16.04 7.21
N THR A 12 13.05 -16.23 8.47
CA THR A 12 11.95 -17.11 8.86
C THR A 12 10.57 -16.60 8.45
N LEU A 13 10.45 -15.29 8.19
CA LEU A 13 9.21 -14.65 7.76
C LEU A 13 9.18 -14.42 6.24
N GLN A 14 10.31 -14.62 5.55
CA GLN A 14 10.36 -14.40 4.12
C GLN A 14 9.64 -15.53 3.35
N PRO A 15 8.91 -15.19 2.27
CA PRO A 15 8.23 -16.20 1.47
C PRO A 15 9.23 -17.08 0.69
N ARG A 16 8.92 -18.38 0.58
CA ARG A 16 9.74 -19.35 -0.16
C ARG A 16 9.03 -19.73 -1.45
N PRO A 17 9.70 -19.71 -2.61
CA PRO A 17 9.06 -20.00 -3.90
C PRO A 17 8.32 -21.34 -3.95
N GLU A 18 8.83 -22.35 -3.25
CA GLU A 18 8.23 -23.68 -3.20
C GLU A 18 6.88 -23.75 -2.50
N ASP A 19 6.50 -22.70 -1.73
CA ASP A 19 5.24 -22.64 -1.00
C ASP A 19 4.09 -22.05 -1.87
N TYR A 20 4.41 -21.58 -3.10
CA TYR A 20 3.44 -20.88 -3.97
C TYR A 20 3.29 -21.57 -5.32
N ALA A 21 2.07 -21.56 -5.86
CA ALA A 21 1.75 -22.15 -7.17
C ALA A 21 2.06 -21.21 -8.35
N TYR A 22 2.52 -19.99 -8.08
CA TYR A 22 2.89 -18.97 -9.07
C TYR A 22 4.38 -18.61 -8.97
N ASP A 23 4.90 -17.94 -9.98
CA ASP A 23 6.27 -17.42 -9.95
C ASP A 23 6.37 -16.25 -8.96
N LEU A 24 6.81 -16.56 -7.75
CA LEU A 24 6.97 -15.59 -6.66
C LEU A 24 7.95 -14.47 -7.02
N ASP A 25 9.10 -14.82 -7.62
CA ASP A 25 10.13 -13.82 -7.95
C ASP A 25 9.65 -12.86 -9.04
N GLN A 26 8.89 -13.36 -10.01
CA GLN A 26 8.25 -12.52 -11.02
C GLN A 26 7.24 -11.58 -10.39
N ALA A 27 6.40 -12.06 -9.47
CA ALA A 27 5.42 -11.24 -8.78
C ALA A 27 6.08 -10.15 -7.92
N LEU A 28 7.13 -10.52 -7.15
CA LEU A 28 7.92 -9.59 -6.35
C LEU A 28 8.69 -8.58 -7.20
N GLY A 29 9.05 -8.96 -8.43
CA GLY A 29 9.71 -8.08 -9.41
C GLY A 29 8.88 -6.87 -9.84
N ALA A 30 7.56 -6.92 -9.66
CA ALA A 30 6.66 -5.81 -9.93
C ALA A 30 6.63 -4.75 -8.80
N VAL A 31 7.18 -5.08 -7.62
CA VAL A 31 7.17 -4.16 -6.47
C VAL A 31 8.38 -3.23 -6.53
N VAL A 32 8.11 -1.94 -6.40
CA VAL A 32 9.08 -0.86 -6.51
C VAL A 32 9.12 -0.03 -5.23
N SER A 33 10.25 0.61 -4.95
CA SER A 33 10.27 1.63 -3.89
C SER A 33 9.72 2.95 -4.42
N VAL A 34 9.02 3.67 -3.54
CA VAL A 34 8.51 5.01 -3.80
C VAL A 34 9.12 5.95 -2.78
N THR A 35 9.80 6.98 -3.25
CA THR A 35 10.34 8.06 -2.40
C THR A 35 9.84 9.38 -2.94
N THR A 36 9.31 10.22 -2.05
CA THR A 36 8.75 11.51 -2.45
C THR A 36 9.28 12.65 -1.58
N ILE A 37 9.34 13.82 -2.18
CA ILE A 37 9.63 15.08 -1.49
C ILE A 37 8.39 15.96 -1.63
N VAL A 38 7.94 16.49 -0.51
CA VAL A 38 6.78 17.37 -0.36
C VAL A 38 7.28 18.73 0.12
N PRO A 39 6.76 19.87 -0.38
CA PRO A 39 7.12 21.19 0.11
C PRO A 39 6.89 21.36 1.62
N GLU A 40 7.73 22.14 2.28
CA GLU A 40 7.62 22.37 3.72
C GLU A 40 6.33 23.11 4.12
N ASP A 41 5.76 23.88 3.19
CA ASP A 41 4.50 24.62 3.37
C ASP A 41 3.27 23.85 2.88
N ALA A 42 3.42 22.59 2.49
CA ALA A 42 2.29 21.74 2.11
C ALA A 42 1.40 21.43 3.31
N PHE A 43 0.10 21.31 3.06
CA PHE A 43 -0.90 21.11 4.11
C PHE A 43 -0.65 19.83 4.94
N THR A 44 -0.13 18.78 4.32
CA THR A 44 0.15 17.49 4.98
C THR A 44 1.56 17.36 5.53
N ALA A 45 2.43 18.38 5.35
CA ALA A 45 3.84 18.29 5.74
C ALA A 45 4.04 18.14 7.26
N ASP A 46 3.25 18.84 8.07
CA ASP A 46 3.34 18.80 9.55
C ASP A 46 2.98 17.42 10.12
N ILE A 47 2.09 16.68 9.45
CA ILE A 47 1.57 15.38 9.92
C ILE A 47 2.37 14.21 9.32
N LEU A 48 2.63 14.27 8.01
CA LEU A 48 3.21 13.15 7.25
C LEU A 48 4.71 13.33 6.95
N GLY A 49 5.26 14.50 7.26
CA GLY A 49 6.63 14.87 6.92
C GLY A 49 6.80 15.28 5.46
N THR A 50 7.97 15.84 5.16
CA THR A 50 8.36 16.33 3.82
C THR A 50 9.07 15.29 2.98
N GLU A 51 9.71 14.31 3.60
CA GLU A 51 10.32 13.15 2.96
C GLU A 51 9.51 11.91 3.29
N ARG A 52 8.92 11.28 2.28
CA ARG A 52 8.10 10.07 2.47
C ARG A 52 8.68 8.92 1.66
N ALA A 53 8.68 7.75 2.26
CA ALA A 53 9.19 6.54 1.64
C ALA A 53 8.25 5.36 1.90
N GLY A 54 8.11 4.51 0.91
CA GLY A 54 7.30 3.31 0.98
C GLY A 54 7.48 2.46 -0.27
N SER A 55 6.46 1.72 -0.60
CA SER A 55 6.44 0.83 -1.75
C SER A 55 5.31 1.20 -2.71
N GLY A 56 5.38 0.63 -3.90
CA GLY A 56 4.32 0.65 -4.89
C GLY A 56 4.43 -0.59 -5.75
N VAL A 57 3.43 -0.84 -6.55
CA VAL A 57 3.40 -2.00 -7.44
C VAL A 57 3.07 -1.58 -8.86
N LEU A 58 3.87 -2.06 -9.81
CA LEU A 58 3.64 -1.86 -11.23
C LEU A 58 2.39 -2.66 -11.64
N ILE A 59 1.33 -1.96 -12.06
CA ILE A 59 0.05 -2.56 -12.45
C ILE A 59 -0.19 -2.54 -13.96
N ARG A 60 0.65 -1.83 -14.72
CA ARG A 60 0.56 -1.73 -16.17
C ARG A 60 1.96 -1.71 -16.79
N SER A 61 2.10 -2.30 -17.97
CA SER A 61 3.37 -2.36 -18.71
C SER A 61 3.87 -1.01 -19.24
N ASP A 62 3.01 0.01 -19.24
CA ASP A 62 3.35 1.39 -19.61
C ASP A 62 3.91 2.22 -18.43
N GLY A 63 4.18 1.58 -17.29
CA GLY A 63 4.85 2.20 -16.16
C GLY A 63 3.93 2.82 -15.11
N VAL A 64 2.66 2.45 -15.07
CA VAL A 64 1.75 2.89 -13.99
C VAL A 64 1.99 2.07 -12.74
N VAL A 65 2.29 2.78 -11.65
CA VAL A 65 2.53 2.23 -10.30
C VAL A 65 1.37 2.62 -9.39
N LEU A 66 0.78 1.63 -8.73
CA LEU A 66 -0.19 1.80 -7.66
C LEU A 66 0.52 1.84 -6.32
N THR A 67 0.16 2.77 -5.48
CA THR A 67 0.68 2.93 -4.11
C THR A 67 -0.41 3.42 -3.17
N ILE A 68 -0.06 3.74 -1.94
CA ILE A 68 -0.97 4.41 -1.00
C ILE A 68 -0.85 5.93 -1.12
N GLY A 69 -1.99 6.62 -1.12
CA GLY A 69 -2.10 8.04 -1.46
C GLY A 69 -1.29 8.97 -0.56
N TYR A 70 -1.19 8.68 0.74
CA TYR A 70 -0.44 9.55 1.66
C TYR A 70 1.06 9.63 1.34
N LEU A 71 1.62 8.68 0.58
CA LEU A 71 3.01 8.77 0.11
C LEU A 71 3.18 9.82 -0.99
N VAL A 72 2.13 10.07 -1.79
CA VAL A 72 2.21 10.91 -3.01
C VAL A 72 1.39 12.19 -2.92
N THR A 73 0.56 12.35 -1.89
CA THR A 73 -0.23 13.57 -1.68
C THR A 73 0.70 14.76 -1.54
N GLU A 74 0.45 15.82 -2.34
CA GLU A 74 1.24 17.06 -2.40
C GLU A 74 2.73 16.86 -2.77
N ALA A 75 3.11 15.68 -3.29
CA ALA A 75 4.48 15.41 -3.69
C ALA A 75 4.89 16.23 -4.91
N GLU A 76 5.96 17.00 -4.78
CA GLU A 76 6.59 17.75 -5.86
C GLU A 76 7.59 16.89 -6.64
N THR A 77 8.25 15.98 -5.94
CA THR A 77 9.24 15.07 -6.53
C THR A 77 8.91 13.62 -6.15
N VAL A 78 8.94 12.73 -7.14
CA VAL A 78 8.75 11.30 -6.95
C VAL A 78 9.89 10.54 -7.62
N TRP A 79 10.46 9.58 -6.88
CA TRP A 79 11.45 8.63 -7.38
C TRP A 79 10.96 7.20 -7.18
N LEU A 80 11.13 6.39 -8.22
CA LEU A 80 10.79 4.97 -8.22
C LEU A 80 12.08 4.15 -8.32
N GLY A 81 12.36 3.35 -7.30
CA GLY A 81 13.46 2.36 -7.35
C GLY A 81 12.92 1.04 -7.85
N LEU A 82 13.41 0.62 -9.01
CA LEU A 82 12.96 -0.57 -9.71
C LEU A 82 13.69 -1.83 -9.22
N SER A 83 13.07 -2.99 -9.40
CA SER A 83 13.67 -4.29 -9.00
C SER A 83 14.92 -4.67 -9.81
N ASP A 84 15.15 -4.05 -10.97
CA ASP A 84 16.36 -4.20 -11.77
C ASP A 84 17.54 -3.32 -11.31
N GLY A 85 17.35 -2.55 -10.22
CA GLY A 85 18.36 -1.68 -9.62
C GLY A 85 18.37 -0.25 -10.19
N ARG A 86 17.57 0.08 -11.19
CA ARG A 86 17.43 1.44 -11.71
C ARG A 86 16.57 2.30 -10.78
N THR A 87 16.88 3.59 -10.72
CA THR A 87 16.00 4.60 -10.14
C THR A 87 15.53 5.53 -11.24
N VAL A 88 14.23 5.72 -11.35
CA VAL A 88 13.60 6.55 -12.39
C VAL A 88 12.70 7.61 -11.77
N PRO A 89 12.56 8.78 -12.37
CA PRO A 89 11.60 9.78 -11.90
C PRO A 89 10.18 9.31 -12.15
N GLY A 90 9.26 9.71 -11.26
CA GLY A 90 7.83 9.48 -11.38
C GLY A 90 7.04 10.77 -11.41
N HIS A 91 5.80 10.69 -11.87
CA HIS A 91 4.82 11.77 -11.84
C HIS A 91 3.54 11.25 -11.19
N VAL A 92 3.02 11.99 -10.21
CA VAL A 92 1.75 11.64 -9.58
C VAL A 92 0.63 11.86 -10.58
N LEU A 93 -0.07 10.79 -10.96
CA LEU A 93 -1.25 10.86 -11.81
C LEU A 93 -2.47 11.35 -11.05
N GLY A 94 -2.63 10.89 -9.82
CA GLY A 94 -3.72 11.26 -8.94
C GLY A 94 -3.82 10.38 -7.72
N TYR A 95 -4.70 10.75 -6.82
CA TYR A 95 -5.04 9.91 -5.66
C TYR A 95 -6.51 10.06 -5.29
N ASP A 96 -7.04 9.09 -4.60
CA ASP A 96 -8.39 9.11 -4.06
C ASP A 96 -8.37 9.02 -2.53
N GLN A 97 -8.76 10.10 -1.87
CA GLN A 97 -8.81 10.18 -0.41
C GLN A 97 -9.78 9.16 0.22
N THR A 98 -10.80 8.72 -0.51
CA THR A 98 -11.82 7.80 0.05
C THR A 98 -11.31 6.36 0.13
N THR A 99 -10.56 5.90 -0.87
CA THR A 99 -9.98 4.56 -0.89
C THR A 99 -8.55 4.53 -0.40
N GLY A 100 -7.88 5.69 -0.40
CA GLY A 100 -6.47 5.80 -0.10
C GLY A 100 -5.53 5.42 -1.23
N PHE A 101 -6.01 5.05 -2.41
CA PHE A 101 -5.14 4.71 -3.55
C PHE A 101 -4.48 5.93 -4.17
N GLY A 102 -3.20 5.79 -4.52
CA GLY A 102 -2.44 6.76 -5.30
C GLY A 102 -1.82 6.12 -6.54
N LEU A 103 -1.76 6.85 -7.63
CA LEU A 103 -1.15 6.42 -8.88
C LEU A 103 0.05 7.30 -9.25
N VAL A 104 1.12 6.65 -9.69
CA VAL A 104 2.34 7.30 -10.19
C VAL A 104 2.66 6.75 -11.57
N GLN A 105 2.96 7.64 -12.52
CA GLN A 105 3.51 7.29 -13.82
C GLN A 105 5.04 7.34 -13.76
N ALA A 106 5.71 6.25 -14.08
CA ALA A 106 7.14 6.26 -14.33
C ALA A 106 7.44 7.10 -15.57
N LEU A 107 8.38 8.05 -15.46
CA LEU A 107 8.80 8.92 -16.57
C LEU A 107 9.96 8.35 -17.39
N ALA A 108 10.18 7.05 -17.27
CA ALA A 108 11.14 6.29 -18.06
C ALA A 108 10.51 4.95 -18.46
N ARG A 109 11.08 4.33 -19.49
CA ARG A 109 10.65 2.99 -19.89
C ARG A 109 10.95 1.98 -18.78
N VAL A 110 9.91 1.26 -18.36
CA VAL A 110 9.99 0.21 -17.37
C VAL A 110 9.75 -1.13 -18.08
N ASP A 111 10.80 -1.94 -18.20
CA ASP A 111 10.75 -3.26 -18.84
C ASP A 111 10.61 -4.38 -17.77
N LEU A 112 9.71 -4.17 -16.79
CA LEU A 112 9.40 -5.10 -15.73
C LEU A 112 7.97 -5.66 -15.90
N PRO A 113 7.71 -6.88 -15.45
CA PRO A 113 6.38 -7.44 -15.47
C PRO A 113 5.45 -6.63 -14.54
N ALA A 114 4.28 -6.28 -15.02
CA ALA A 114 3.21 -5.72 -14.18
C ALA A 114 2.50 -6.84 -13.43
N LEU A 115 2.14 -6.59 -12.17
CA LEU A 115 1.33 -7.51 -11.40
C LEU A 115 -0.14 -7.39 -11.84
N LYS A 116 -0.77 -8.53 -12.07
CA LYS A 116 -2.19 -8.57 -12.45
C LYS A 116 -3.07 -8.14 -11.28
N ILE A 117 -4.03 -7.28 -11.53
CA ILE A 117 -5.07 -6.92 -10.56
C ILE A 117 -5.99 -8.12 -10.38
N GLY A 118 -6.11 -8.59 -9.15
CA GLY A 118 -6.95 -9.70 -8.74
C GLY A 118 -8.31 -9.25 -8.19
N GLN A 119 -8.86 -10.04 -7.27
CA GLN A 119 -10.13 -9.78 -6.60
C GLN A 119 -9.96 -10.03 -5.10
N SER A 120 -10.04 -8.99 -4.29
CA SER A 120 -9.93 -9.09 -2.83
C SER A 120 -11.13 -9.79 -2.20
N SER A 121 -12.29 -9.72 -2.82
CA SER A 121 -13.51 -10.42 -2.36
C SER A 121 -13.41 -11.94 -2.43
N SER A 122 -12.51 -12.48 -3.26
CA SER A 122 -12.31 -13.94 -3.39
C SER A 122 -11.43 -14.56 -2.30
N VAL A 123 -10.80 -13.73 -1.45
CA VAL A 123 -9.84 -14.20 -0.45
C VAL A 123 -10.48 -14.22 0.93
N GLU A 124 -10.42 -15.37 1.59
CA GLU A 124 -11.04 -15.61 2.89
C GLU A 124 -10.02 -15.54 4.04
N PRO A 125 -10.46 -15.29 5.28
CA PRO A 125 -9.62 -15.44 6.45
C PRO A 125 -8.94 -16.81 6.52
N GLY A 126 -7.67 -16.85 6.89
CA GLY A 126 -6.83 -18.04 6.86
C GLY A 126 -6.04 -18.25 5.57
N ALA A 127 -6.36 -17.53 4.49
CA ALA A 127 -5.62 -17.62 3.24
C ALA A 127 -4.15 -17.22 3.41
N SER A 128 -3.25 -17.99 2.79
CA SER A 128 -1.83 -17.64 2.71
C SER A 128 -1.63 -16.58 1.64
N VAL A 129 -0.94 -15.51 2.01
CA VAL A 129 -0.68 -14.33 1.16
C VAL A 129 0.76 -13.87 1.35
N VAL A 130 1.23 -13.01 0.45
CA VAL A 130 2.54 -12.35 0.61
C VAL A 130 2.30 -10.84 0.69
N LEU A 131 2.78 -10.21 1.77
CA LEU A 131 2.82 -8.76 1.84
C LEU A 131 4.23 -8.30 1.44
N ALA A 132 4.34 -7.66 0.29
CA ALA A 132 5.60 -7.35 -0.37
C ALA A 132 5.88 -5.85 -0.40
N GLY A 133 6.92 -5.43 0.30
CA GLY A 133 7.62 -4.17 0.05
C GLY A 133 8.67 -4.32 -1.03
N ALA A 134 9.33 -3.22 -1.39
CA ALA A 134 10.44 -3.23 -2.34
C ALA A 134 11.63 -4.03 -1.78
N GLY A 135 12.37 -4.72 -2.65
CA GLY A 135 13.57 -5.49 -2.27
C GLY A 135 13.47 -7.01 -2.51
N GLY A 136 12.48 -7.44 -3.27
CA GLY A 136 12.28 -8.86 -3.57
C GLY A 136 11.92 -9.68 -2.33
N ARG A 137 12.44 -10.91 -2.19
CA ARG A 137 12.12 -11.80 -1.06
C ARG A 137 12.52 -11.21 0.29
N SER A 138 13.65 -10.51 0.37
CA SER A 138 14.11 -9.87 1.61
C SER A 138 13.26 -8.68 2.05
N GLY A 139 12.45 -8.15 1.13
CA GLY A 139 11.48 -7.09 1.36
C GLY A 139 10.03 -7.61 1.46
N ALA A 140 9.80 -8.92 1.64
CA ALA A 140 8.48 -9.51 1.65
C ALA A 140 8.26 -10.40 2.89
N VAL A 141 7.03 -10.41 3.38
CA VAL A 141 6.58 -11.25 4.52
C VAL A 141 5.56 -12.27 4.03
N ALA A 142 5.82 -13.55 4.33
CA ALA A 142 4.82 -14.61 4.22
C ALA A 142 3.78 -14.40 5.33
N ALA A 143 2.57 -14.05 4.98
CA ALA A 143 1.52 -13.68 5.91
C ALA A 143 0.24 -14.50 5.70
N ARG A 144 -0.71 -14.31 6.58
CA ARG A 144 -2.07 -14.84 6.45
C ARG A 144 -3.08 -13.72 6.61
N VAL A 145 -4.17 -13.83 5.90
CA VAL A 145 -5.37 -13.02 6.18
C VAL A 145 -5.94 -13.50 7.50
N ILE A 146 -6.01 -12.62 8.49
CA ILE A 146 -6.57 -12.95 9.82
C ILE A 146 -8.02 -12.52 9.96
N GLY A 147 -8.45 -11.54 9.16
CA GLY A 147 -9.83 -11.07 9.17
C GLY A 147 -10.10 -10.07 8.07
N LYS A 148 -11.37 -9.85 7.83
CA LYS A 148 -11.92 -8.79 7.00
C LYS A 148 -13.05 -8.13 7.78
N GLN A 149 -13.01 -6.83 7.94
CA GLN A 149 -14.04 -6.10 8.69
C GLN A 149 -14.03 -4.61 8.34
N GLU A 150 -15.07 -3.91 8.77
CA GLU A 150 -15.10 -2.46 8.70
C GLU A 150 -13.88 -1.84 9.39
N PHE A 151 -13.33 -0.79 8.79
CA PHE A 151 -12.25 -0.02 9.36
C PHE A 151 -12.55 1.47 9.25
N ALA A 152 -12.54 2.16 10.39
CA ALA A 152 -12.59 3.60 10.48
C ALA A 152 -11.21 4.11 10.93
N GLY A 153 -10.49 4.76 10.03
CA GLY A 153 -9.22 5.41 10.32
C GLY A 153 -9.42 6.72 11.06
N TYR A 154 -8.40 7.17 11.76
CA TYR A 154 -8.44 8.42 12.51
C TYR A 154 -8.53 9.64 11.59
N TRP A 155 -7.84 9.59 10.44
CA TRP A 155 -7.85 10.63 9.40
C TRP A 155 -7.79 10.03 7.98
N GLU A 156 -7.56 8.71 7.87
CA GLU A 156 -7.30 8.05 6.60
C GLU A 156 -8.61 7.84 5.81
N TYR A 157 -9.37 6.82 6.18
CA TYR A 157 -10.59 6.45 5.45
C TYR A 157 -11.56 5.66 6.32
N LEU A 158 -12.79 5.57 5.81
CA LEU A 158 -13.78 4.60 6.25
C LEU A 158 -13.92 3.54 5.14
N LEU A 159 -13.58 2.29 5.46
CA LEU A 159 -13.69 1.16 4.56
C LEU A 159 -14.75 0.21 5.10
N ASP A 160 -15.72 -0.16 4.25
CA ASP A 160 -16.75 -1.14 4.62
C ASP A 160 -16.14 -2.51 4.91
N GLU A 161 -15.05 -2.85 4.23
CA GLU A 161 -14.28 -4.05 4.46
C GLU A 161 -12.79 -3.78 4.21
N ALA A 162 -11.97 -3.79 5.26
CA ALA A 162 -10.53 -3.79 5.17
C ALA A 162 -10.01 -5.22 5.38
N ILE A 163 -8.82 -5.54 4.84
CA ILE A 163 -8.16 -6.83 5.04
C ILE A 163 -7.09 -6.68 6.12
N PHE A 164 -7.06 -7.59 7.07
CA PHE A 164 -6.04 -7.61 8.13
C PHE A 164 -5.13 -8.81 7.96
N THR A 165 -3.82 -8.59 8.05
CA THR A 165 -2.81 -9.63 7.85
C THR A 165 -1.81 -9.69 8.99
N ALA A 166 -1.33 -10.90 9.31
CA ALA A 166 -0.27 -11.19 10.25
C ALA A 166 0.68 -12.28 9.69
N PRO A 167 1.97 -12.28 10.08
CA PRO A 167 2.66 -11.26 10.88
C PRO A 167 2.79 -9.93 10.13
N ALA A 168 3.00 -8.84 10.89
CA ALA A 168 3.07 -7.51 10.30
C ALA A 168 4.37 -7.28 9.53
N HIS A 169 4.24 -6.67 8.36
CA HIS A 169 5.37 -6.14 7.58
C HIS A 169 5.82 -4.80 8.19
N PRO A 170 7.12 -4.59 8.46
CA PRO A 170 7.59 -3.35 9.10
C PRO A 170 7.50 -2.12 8.19
N GLN A 171 7.45 -2.32 6.87
CA GLN A 171 7.34 -1.25 5.86
C GLN A 171 6.05 -1.42 5.05
N TRP A 172 4.95 -1.19 5.70
CA TRP A 172 3.61 -1.47 5.18
C TRP A 172 3.12 -0.50 4.10
N GLY A 173 3.58 0.76 4.14
CA GLY A 173 3.06 1.83 3.29
C GLY A 173 3.25 1.55 1.81
N GLY A 174 2.16 1.28 1.09
CA GLY A 174 2.16 0.97 -0.33
C GLY A 174 2.61 -0.44 -0.69
N ALA A 175 2.87 -1.32 0.30
CA ALA A 175 3.24 -2.71 0.07
C ALA A 175 2.14 -3.47 -0.67
N ALA A 176 2.52 -4.33 -1.62
CA ALA A 176 1.59 -5.14 -2.39
C ALA A 176 1.12 -6.36 -1.59
N LEU A 177 -0.17 -6.54 -1.39
CA LEU A 177 -0.71 -7.81 -0.93
C LEU A 177 -0.95 -8.72 -2.13
N ILE A 178 -0.16 -9.79 -2.22
CA ILE A 178 -0.22 -10.79 -3.30
C ILE A 178 -1.03 -11.99 -2.81
N GLY A 179 -2.08 -12.31 -3.54
CA GLY A 179 -3.00 -13.40 -3.22
C GLY A 179 -2.48 -14.79 -3.56
N PRO A 180 -3.24 -15.84 -3.22
CA PRO A 180 -2.87 -17.23 -3.48
C PRO A 180 -2.69 -17.56 -4.97
N ALA A 181 -3.29 -16.78 -5.87
CA ALA A 181 -3.16 -16.92 -7.33
C ALA A 181 -1.98 -16.14 -7.92
N GLY A 182 -1.22 -15.40 -7.10
CA GLY A 182 -0.10 -14.56 -7.54
C GLY A 182 -0.54 -13.21 -8.11
N ASP A 183 -1.74 -12.77 -7.85
CA ASP A 183 -2.31 -11.50 -8.27
C ASP A 183 -2.38 -10.50 -7.12
N LEU A 184 -2.51 -9.21 -7.46
CA LEU A 184 -2.62 -8.12 -6.49
C LEU A 184 -4.03 -8.09 -5.91
N ILE A 185 -4.16 -8.28 -4.60
CA ILE A 185 -5.45 -8.27 -3.89
C ILE A 185 -5.61 -7.12 -2.90
N GLY A 186 -4.58 -6.30 -2.71
CA GLY A 186 -4.67 -5.11 -1.88
C GLY A 186 -3.37 -4.34 -1.76
N ILE A 187 -3.44 -3.17 -1.13
CA ILE A 187 -2.30 -2.30 -0.86
C ILE A 187 -2.19 -2.03 0.64
N GLY A 188 -1.02 -2.24 1.20
CA GLY A 188 -0.70 -1.97 2.59
C GLY A 188 -0.85 -0.49 2.93
N SER A 189 -1.57 -0.21 4.01
CA SER A 189 -1.83 1.14 4.45
C SER A 189 -1.33 1.43 5.86
N LEU A 190 -1.66 0.60 6.83
CA LEU A 190 -1.33 0.86 8.23
C LEU A 190 -0.71 -0.37 8.89
N ARG A 191 0.04 -0.09 9.95
CA ARG A 191 0.42 -1.08 10.96
C ARG A 191 -0.36 -0.76 12.22
N LEU A 192 -1.06 -1.75 12.73
CA LEU A 192 -1.87 -1.66 13.92
C LEU A 192 -1.25 -2.49 15.03
N GLU A 193 -1.45 -2.05 16.25
CA GLU A 193 -1.11 -2.80 17.46
C GLU A 193 -2.42 -3.22 18.13
N GLN A 194 -2.57 -4.49 18.34
CA GLN A 194 -3.70 -5.06 19.07
C GLN A 194 -3.16 -5.73 20.32
N SER A 195 -3.52 -5.19 21.48
CA SER A 195 -3.21 -5.82 22.77
C SER A 195 -4.31 -6.79 23.14
N SER A 196 -3.98 -8.07 23.21
CA SER A 196 -4.88 -9.12 23.68
C SER A 196 -4.17 -9.93 24.76
N GLU A 197 -4.80 -10.08 25.92
CA GLU A 197 -4.32 -10.91 27.05
C GLU A 197 -2.86 -10.66 27.50
N GLY A 198 -2.32 -9.44 27.22
CA GLY A 198 -0.96 -9.06 27.62
C GLY A 198 0.13 -9.36 26.60
N GLU A 199 -0.24 -9.80 25.40
CA GLU A 199 0.65 -9.87 24.24
C GLU A 199 0.24 -8.82 23.22
N ASP A 200 1.22 -8.06 22.71
CA ASP A 200 1.03 -7.07 21.66
C ASP A 200 1.19 -7.78 20.31
N GLU A 201 0.09 -7.97 19.60
CA GLU A 201 0.11 -8.44 18.21
C GLU A 201 0.17 -7.25 17.26
N HIS A 202 1.04 -7.36 16.28
CA HIS A 202 1.15 -6.37 15.21
C HIS A 202 0.50 -6.91 13.94
N LEU A 203 -0.39 -6.10 13.38
CA LEU A 203 -1.15 -6.41 12.17
C LEU A 203 -0.89 -5.37 11.10
N ASN A 204 -1.11 -5.73 9.84
CA ASN A 204 -1.26 -4.72 8.79
C ASN A 204 -2.72 -4.62 8.36
N MET A 205 -3.17 -3.38 8.21
CA MET A 205 -4.42 -3.06 7.52
C MET A 205 -4.12 -2.78 6.06
N ILE A 206 -4.87 -3.45 5.21
CA ILE A 206 -4.71 -3.46 3.76
C ILE A 206 -5.99 -2.91 3.13
N VAL A 207 -5.83 -1.99 2.19
CA VAL A 207 -6.93 -1.50 1.36
C VAL A 207 -7.23 -2.52 0.27
N PRO A 208 -8.48 -3.04 0.18
CA PRO A 208 -8.87 -4.05 -0.79
C PRO A 208 -8.77 -3.56 -2.23
N ILE A 209 -8.24 -4.40 -3.12
CA ILE A 209 -8.02 -4.01 -4.52
C ILE A 209 -9.33 -3.82 -5.30
N ASP A 210 -10.43 -4.44 -4.88
CA ASP A 210 -11.75 -4.31 -5.53
C ASP A 210 -12.27 -2.86 -5.53
N LEU A 211 -11.71 -2.00 -4.68
CA LEU A 211 -12.00 -0.56 -4.66
C LEU A 211 -11.31 0.22 -5.81
N LEU A 212 -10.30 -0.37 -6.47
CA LEU A 212 -9.55 0.32 -7.52
C LEU A 212 -10.26 0.35 -8.87
N PRO A 213 -10.81 -0.76 -9.43
CA PRO A 213 -11.38 -0.77 -10.77
C PRO A 213 -12.44 0.31 -11.02
N PRO A 214 -13.34 0.65 -10.07
CA PRO A 214 -14.35 1.68 -10.28
C PRO A 214 -13.80 3.10 -10.47
N ILE A 215 -12.56 3.36 -10.02
CA ILE A 215 -11.95 4.69 -10.04
C ILE A 215 -10.69 4.79 -10.89
N LEU A 216 -10.17 3.65 -11.37
CA LEU A 216 -8.86 3.58 -12.05
C LEU A 216 -8.80 4.47 -13.29
N GLU A 217 -9.81 4.41 -14.16
CA GLU A 217 -9.83 5.20 -15.39
C GLU A 217 -9.92 6.70 -15.11
N ASP A 218 -10.70 7.09 -14.11
CA ASP A 218 -10.79 8.49 -13.68
C ASP A 218 -9.45 9.00 -13.12
N LEU A 219 -8.77 8.19 -12.31
CA LEU A 219 -7.44 8.55 -11.79
C LEU A 219 -6.40 8.67 -12.90
N LEU A 220 -6.46 7.80 -13.92
CA LEU A 220 -5.55 7.83 -15.07
C LEU A 220 -5.77 9.05 -15.97
N THR A 221 -7.02 9.52 -16.13
CA THR A 221 -7.38 10.54 -17.12
C THR A 221 -7.55 11.93 -16.52
N VAL A 222 -8.10 12.02 -15.31
CA VAL A 222 -8.48 13.29 -14.65
C VAL A 222 -7.73 13.50 -13.33
N GLY A 223 -7.05 12.47 -12.81
CA GLY A 223 -6.32 12.51 -11.55
C GLY A 223 -7.18 12.43 -10.29
N ARG A 224 -8.48 12.25 -10.43
CA ARG A 224 -9.44 12.12 -9.33
C ARG A 224 -10.69 11.37 -9.77
N PRO A 225 -11.40 10.68 -8.86
CA PRO A 225 -12.67 10.06 -9.18
C PRO A 225 -13.72 11.09 -9.65
N ASN A 226 -14.53 10.71 -10.63
CA ASN A 226 -15.62 11.53 -11.17
C ASN A 226 -16.83 11.50 -10.23
N ARG A 227 -16.70 12.16 -9.11
CA ARG A 227 -17.76 12.35 -8.10
C ARG A 227 -17.73 13.76 -7.55
N PRO A 228 -18.87 14.27 -7.02
CA PRO A 228 -18.92 15.58 -6.38
C PRO A 228 -17.88 15.67 -5.25
N PRO A 229 -17.13 16.78 -5.13
CA PRO A 229 -16.22 16.98 -4.02
C PRO A 229 -16.98 16.97 -2.71
N ARG A 230 -16.43 16.32 -1.69
CA ARG A 230 -16.98 16.35 -0.34
C ARG A 230 -16.51 17.62 0.37
N PRO A 231 -17.39 18.32 1.10
CA PRO A 231 -16.96 19.46 1.89
C PRO A 231 -16.07 19.01 3.06
N TRP A 232 -15.03 19.77 3.32
CA TRP A 232 -14.21 19.60 4.52
C TRP A 232 -14.82 20.41 5.68
N LEU A 233 -15.13 19.75 6.79
CA LEU A 233 -15.73 20.39 7.96
C LEU A 233 -14.70 20.79 9.02
N GLY A 234 -13.46 20.26 8.96
CA GLY A 234 -12.40 20.55 9.93
C GLY A 234 -12.73 20.10 11.36
N VAL A 235 -13.46 19.01 11.50
CA VAL A 235 -13.84 18.43 12.80
C VAL A 235 -13.20 17.06 12.98
N TYR A 236 -12.81 16.77 14.20
CA TYR A 236 -12.45 15.44 14.63
C TYR A 236 -13.64 14.80 15.33
N ALA A 237 -13.94 13.56 14.96
CA ALA A 237 -14.95 12.76 15.63
C ALA A 237 -14.27 11.61 16.36
N VAL A 238 -14.68 11.31 17.57
CA VAL A 238 -14.28 10.13 18.34
C VAL A 238 -15.54 9.36 18.69
N GLU A 239 -15.46 8.05 18.59
CA GLU A 239 -16.49 7.17 19.12
C GLU A 239 -16.47 7.27 20.64
N ILE A 240 -17.63 7.48 21.25
CA ILE A 240 -17.78 7.52 22.69
C ILE A 240 -18.23 6.14 23.11
N ASP A 241 -17.33 5.40 23.75
CA ASP A 241 -17.69 4.18 24.43
C ASP A 241 -18.69 4.46 25.56
N ASP A 242 -19.64 3.54 25.80
CA ASP A 242 -20.65 3.63 26.84
C ASP A 242 -20.07 3.77 28.28
N ASN A 243 -18.75 3.70 28.42
CA ASN A 243 -18.01 3.85 29.67
C ASN A 243 -17.55 5.30 29.97
N VAL A 244 -17.90 6.29 29.13
CA VAL A 244 -17.48 7.70 29.27
C VAL A 244 -18.66 8.58 29.67
N VAL A 245 -19.54 8.10 30.53
CA VAL A 245 -20.62 8.88 31.15
C VAL A 245 -20.38 9.00 32.65
#